data_22c7d34be686d1d29b57a928c9da6ef1
#
_entry.id   22c7d34be686d1d29b57a928c9da6ef1
#
_cell.length_a   1.000
_cell.length_b   1.000
_cell.length_c   1.000
_cell.angle_alpha   90.00
_cell.angle_beta   90.00
_cell.angle_gamma   90.00
#
_symmetry.space_group_name_H-M   'P 1'
#
loop_
_entity.id
_entity.type
_entity.pdbx_description
1 polymer ?
#
loop_
_entity_poly.entity_id
_entity_poly.type
_entity_poly.pdbx_seq_one_letter_code
_entity_poly.pdbx_strand_id
1 'polypeptide(L)'
;MGMGQTSVAAATAALGYDLTTGQIWATSSNDRALTGFAITGSAAAGDTKVDVFVDQVKILEAFNTTTGFPTRDHFYALDAYCPAGSKISVIVTDAAATNPINIVVTWDDMDED
;
A
#
# COMPACT_ATOMS: atom_id res chain seq x y z
N MET A 1 -15.13 0.86 8.24
CA MET A 1 -13.70 0.98 7.92
C MET A 1 -13.20 -0.31 7.31
N GLY A 2 -12.45 -0.21 6.25
CA GLY A 2 -11.86 -1.36 5.59
C GLY A 2 -10.35 -1.38 5.70
N MET A 3 -9.75 -2.55 5.51
CA MET A 3 -8.30 -2.70 5.55
C MET A 3 -7.87 -3.80 4.58
N GLY A 4 -6.86 -3.50 3.78
CA GLY A 4 -6.21 -4.49 2.93
C GLY A 4 -4.77 -4.67 3.37
N GLN A 5 -4.29 -5.90 3.36
CA GLN A 5 -2.95 -6.23 3.81
C GLN A 5 -2.36 -7.31 2.91
N THR A 6 -1.08 -7.17 2.61
CA THR A 6 -0.37 -8.22 1.89
C THR A 6 1.11 -8.19 2.27
N SER A 7 1.76 -9.33 2.08
CA SER A 7 3.19 -9.48 2.29
C SER A 7 3.78 -10.11 1.04
N VAL A 8 4.81 -9.47 0.47
CA VAL A 8 5.42 -9.91 -0.79
C VAL A 8 6.89 -10.20 -0.54
N ALA A 9 7.34 -11.40 -0.95
CA ALA A 9 8.73 -11.80 -0.78
C ALA A 9 9.68 -10.83 -1.50
N ALA A 10 10.86 -10.59 -0.93
CA ALA A 10 11.83 -9.67 -1.50
C ALA A 10 12.19 -10.01 -2.95
N ALA A 11 12.30 -11.29 -3.27
CA ALA A 11 12.62 -11.72 -4.63
C ALA A 11 11.52 -11.34 -5.64
N THR A 12 10.29 -11.22 -5.19
CA THR A 12 9.14 -10.84 -6.04
C THR A 12 8.95 -9.33 -6.07
N ALA A 13 9.26 -8.63 -4.96
CA ALA A 13 9.08 -7.20 -4.83
C ALA A 13 10.21 -6.42 -5.52
N ALA A 14 10.37 -6.66 -6.81
CA ALA A 14 11.41 -6.02 -7.63
C ALA A 14 10.94 -4.65 -8.12
N LEU A 15 11.86 -3.89 -8.71
CA LEU A 15 11.54 -2.58 -9.27
C LEU A 15 10.38 -2.69 -10.27
N GLY A 16 9.39 -1.83 -10.11
CA GLY A 16 8.22 -1.80 -10.98
C GLY A 16 7.13 -2.80 -10.63
N TYR A 17 7.36 -3.67 -9.66
CA TYR A 17 6.35 -4.64 -9.25
C TYR A 17 5.23 -3.94 -8.47
N ASP A 18 4.00 -4.33 -8.76
CA ASP A 18 2.83 -3.81 -8.03
C ASP A 18 2.54 -4.76 -6.86
N LEU A 19 2.75 -4.26 -5.64
CA LEU A 19 2.56 -5.06 -4.43
C LEU A 19 1.10 -5.45 -4.19
N THR A 20 0.16 -4.83 -4.89
CA THR A 20 -1.26 -5.19 -4.79
C THR A 20 -1.67 -6.27 -5.79
N THR A 21 -0.74 -6.82 -6.55
CA THR A 21 -1.06 -7.85 -7.53
C THR A 21 -1.79 -9.02 -6.88
N GLY A 22 -2.95 -9.37 -7.44
CA GLY A 22 -3.75 -10.48 -6.93
C GLY A 22 -4.60 -10.16 -5.72
N GLN A 23 -4.56 -8.94 -5.21
CA GLN A 23 -5.33 -8.56 -4.02
C GLN A 23 -6.72 -8.06 -4.42
N ILE A 24 -7.75 -8.71 -3.91
CA ILE A 24 -9.12 -8.34 -4.27
C ILE A 24 -9.52 -6.98 -3.72
N TRP A 25 -8.93 -6.56 -2.62
CA TRP A 25 -9.25 -5.27 -2.00
C TRP A 25 -8.70 -4.08 -2.79
N ALA A 26 -7.81 -4.32 -3.74
CA ALA A 26 -7.23 -3.24 -4.54
C ALA A 26 -8.28 -2.55 -5.42
N THR A 27 -9.34 -3.25 -5.77
CA THR A 27 -10.46 -2.69 -6.52
C THR A 27 -11.75 -2.92 -5.74
N SER A 28 -12.61 -1.92 -5.70
CA SER A 28 -13.87 -2.02 -4.99
C SER A 28 -15.02 -1.58 -5.88
N SER A 29 -16.18 -2.16 -5.66
CA SER A 29 -17.40 -1.71 -6.32
C SER A 29 -18.01 -0.48 -5.66
N ASN A 30 -17.51 -0.09 -4.50
CA ASN A 30 -17.99 1.07 -3.76
C ASN A 30 -16.97 2.19 -3.79
N ASP A 31 -17.44 3.43 -3.66
CA ASP A 31 -16.53 4.57 -3.45
C ASP A 31 -15.87 4.45 -2.08
N ARG A 32 -14.62 4.83 -2.01
CA ARG A 32 -13.84 4.76 -0.76
C ARG A 32 -13.05 6.04 -0.56
N ALA A 33 -12.81 6.36 0.71
CA ALA A 33 -11.82 7.36 1.08
C ALA A 33 -10.64 6.63 1.72
N LEU A 34 -9.47 6.69 1.10
CA LEU A 34 -8.27 6.08 1.66
C LEU A 34 -7.78 6.91 2.83
N THR A 35 -7.57 6.28 3.97
CA THR A 35 -7.26 6.98 5.21
C THR A 35 -5.84 6.72 5.72
N GLY A 36 -5.23 5.63 5.32
CA GLY A 36 -3.88 5.32 5.79
C GLY A 36 -3.16 4.31 4.94
N PHE A 37 -1.84 4.35 5.00
CA PHE A 37 -0.97 3.40 4.30
C PHE A 37 0.24 3.14 5.17
N ALA A 38 0.63 1.88 5.29
CA ALA A 38 1.84 1.50 5.98
C ALA A 38 2.65 0.56 5.11
N ILE A 39 3.98 0.71 5.14
CA ILE A 39 4.90 -0.19 4.49
C ILE A 39 6.03 -0.51 5.46
N THR A 40 6.29 -1.78 5.64
CA THR A 40 7.33 -2.27 6.54
C THR A 40 8.03 -3.46 5.91
N GLY A 41 9.08 -3.92 6.56
CA GLY A 41 9.83 -5.08 6.08
C GLY A 41 11.22 -4.67 5.60
N SER A 42 11.79 -5.46 4.69
CA SER A 42 13.16 -5.29 4.21
C SER A 42 14.19 -5.48 5.33
N ALA A 43 15.44 -5.13 5.09
CA ALA A 43 16.52 -5.32 6.08
C ALA A 43 16.62 -4.16 7.06
N ALA A 44 16.21 -2.96 6.67
CA ALA A 44 16.30 -1.76 7.50
C ALA A 44 15.26 -0.74 7.06
N ALA A 45 14.90 0.17 7.96
CA ALA A 45 14.00 1.25 7.63
C ALA A 45 14.59 2.11 6.52
N GLY A 46 13.77 2.50 5.56
CA GLY A 46 14.20 3.33 4.43
C GLY A 46 14.79 2.57 3.25
N ASP A 47 14.93 1.25 3.35
CA ASP A 47 15.51 0.43 2.27
C ASP A 47 14.62 0.34 1.04
N THR A 48 13.34 0.40 1.22
CA THR A 48 12.37 0.17 0.14
C THR A 48 11.49 1.39 0.00
N LYS A 49 11.30 1.80 -1.24
CA LYS A 49 10.40 2.92 -1.55
C LYS A 49 9.34 2.46 -2.52
N VAL A 50 8.14 2.96 -2.34
CA VAL A 50 7.01 2.68 -3.24
C VAL A 50 6.28 3.97 -3.56
N ASP A 51 5.61 3.96 -4.71
CA ASP A 51 4.64 4.98 -5.08
C ASP A 51 3.25 4.37 -5.01
N VAL A 52 2.33 5.06 -4.37
CA VAL A 52 0.94 4.61 -4.24
C VAL A 52 0.07 5.39 -5.20
N PHE A 53 -0.71 4.66 -5.97
CA PHE A 53 -1.58 5.24 -7.00
C PHE A 53 -3.02 4.86 -6.77
N VAL A 54 -3.93 5.75 -7.18
CA VAL A 54 -5.33 5.42 -7.46
C VAL A 54 -5.49 5.56 -8.96
N ASP A 55 -5.68 4.45 -9.66
CA ASP A 55 -5.61 4.35 -11.12
C ASP A 55 -4.25 4.83 -11.60
N GLN A 56 -4.18 5.98 -12.25
CA GLN A 56 -2.94 6.52 -12.76
C GLN A 56 -2.47 7.77 -12.02
N VAL A 57 -3.13 8.10 -10.91
CA VAL A 57 -2.81 9.29 -10.13
C VAL A 57 -2.00 8.89 -8.90
N LYS A 58 -0.77 9.39 -8.82
CA LYS A 58 0.07 9.13 -7.66
C LYS A 58 -0.41 9.96 -6.48
N ILE A 59 -0.67 9.30 -5.36
CA ILE A 59 -1.19 9.96 -4.16
C ILE A 59 -0.17 9.98 -3.02
N LEU A 60 0.87 9.14 -3.08
CA LEU A 60 1.83 9.06 -1.99
C LEU A 60 3.12 8.42 -2.48
N GLU A 61 4.25 8.89 -1.93
CA GLU A 61 5.54 8.19 -1.99
C GLU A 61 5.90 7.82 -0.58
N ALA A 62 6.25 6.56 -0.36
CA ALA A 62 6.48 6.07 1.00
C ALA A 62 7.71 5.18 1.06
N PHE A 63 8.45 5.28 2.18
CA PHE A 63 9.53 4.37 2.52
C PHE A 63 9.05 3.42 3.60
N ASN A 64 9.64 2.22 3.65
CA ASN A 64 9.35 1.32 4.76
C ASN A 64 9.85 1.96 6.07
N THR A 65 8.98 1.93 7.09
CA THR A 65 9.23 2.64 8.34
C THR A 65 9.91 1.77 9.38
N THR A 66 9.79 0.47 9.26
CA THR A 66 10.39 -0.49 10.18
C THR A 66 10.52 -1.85 9.51
N THR A 67 11.26 -2.75 10.12
CA THR A 67 11.43 -4.10 9.59
C THR A 67 10.38 -5.08 10.12
N GLY A 68 9.61 -4.70 11.15
CA GLY A 68 8.57 -5.55 11.73
C GLY A 68 7.22 -5.35 11.07
N PHE A 69 6.19 -5.92 11.65
CA PHE A 69 4.83 -5.68 11.17
C PHE A 69 4.41 -4.26 11.50
N PRO A 70 3.56 -3.65 10.66
CA PRO A 70 3.13 -2.28 10.91
C PRO A 70 2.25 -2.18 12.16
N THR A 71 2.47 -1.10 12.91
CA THR A 71 1.62 -0.72 14.02
C THR A 71 1.01 0.63 13.69
N ARG A 72 0.11 1.10 14.57
CA ARG A 72 -0.57 2.37 14.37
C ARG A 72 0.41 3.52 14.08
N ASP A 73 1.56 3.53 14.73
CA ASP A 73 2.52 4.63 14.60
C ASP A 73 3.24 4.64 13.27
N HIS A 74 3.15 3.57 12.49
CA HIS A 74 3.85 3.45 11.22
C HIS A 74 3.00 3.84 10.01
N PHE A 75 1.77 4.29 10.22
CA PHE A 75 0.89 4.62 9.11
C PHE A 75 1.11 6.04 8.62
N TYR A 76 1.22 6.17 7.31
CA TYR A 76 1.12 7.47 6.65
C TYR A 76 -0.37 7.83 6.57
N ALA A 77 -0.72 9.04 7.00
CA ALA A 77 -2.10 9.51 6.88
C ALA A 77 -2.42 9.83 5.42
N LEU A 78 -3.56 9.36 4.96
CA LEU A 78 -4.04 9.64 3.61
C LEU A 78 -5.39 10.32 3.67
N ASP A 79 -5.69 11.07 2.61
CA ASP A 79 -7.00 11.68 2.40
C ASP A 79 -7.22 11.65 0.90
N ALA A 80 -7.50 10.47 0.36
CA ALA A 80 -7.60 10.27 -1.08
C ALA A 80 -8.89 9.58 -1.44
N TYR A 81 -9.62 10.15 -2.39
CA TYR A 81 -10.84 9.57 -2.90
C TYR A 81 -10.51 8.47 -3.90
N CYS A 82 -11.12 7.31 -3.70
CA CYS A 82 -10.99 6.18 -4.59
C CYS A 82 -12.37 5.80 -5.12
N PRO A 83 -12.73 6.25 -6.31
CA PRO A 83 -14.07 5.96 -6.87
C PRO A 83 -14.30 4.47 -7.07
N ALA A 84 -15.57 4.10 -7.10
CA ALA A 84 -15.95 2.72 -7.42
C ALA A 84 -15.32 2.31 -8.75
N GLY A 85 -14.74 1.13 -8.79
CA GLY A 85 -14.09 0.59 -9.99
C GLY A 85 -12.63 1.02 -10.16
N SER A 86 -12.15 1.96 -9.36
CA SER A 86 -10.75 2.37 -9.43
C SER A 86 -9.85 1.38 -8.72
N LYS A 87 -8.62 1.28 -9.17
CA LYS A 87 -7.65 0.34 -8.63
C LYS A 87 -6.59 1.06 -7.81
N ILE A 88 -6.29 0.53 -6.65
CA ILE A 88 -5.15 0.95 -5.84
C ILE A 88 -3.93 0.17 -6.32
N SER A 89 -2.84 0.86 -6.60
CA SER A 89 -1.58 0.24 -7.00
C SER A 89 -0.45 0.75 -6.11
N VAL A 90 0.48 -0.14 -5.76
CA VAL A 90 1.64 0.19 -4.95
C VAL A 90 2.87 -0.32 -5.70
N ILE A 91 3.57 0.58 -6.36
CA ILE A 91 4.65 0.24 -7.29
C ILE A 91 6.00 0.42 -6.59
N VAL A 92 6.83 -0.60 -6.63
CA VAL A 92 8.16 -0.56 -6.02
C VAL A 92 9.09 0.32 -6.87
N THR A 93 9.67 1.34 -6.24
CA THR A 93 10.63 2.22 -6.91
C THR A 93 12.04 2.07 -6.36
N ASP A 94 12.19 1.43 -5.20
CA ASP A 94 13.48 1.05 -4.65
C ASP A 94 13.28 -0.30 -3.95
N ALA A 95 13.86 -1.35 -4.49
CA ALA A 95 13.54 -2.71 -4.09
C ALA A 95 14.23 -3.12 -2.79
N ALA A 96 13.57 -4.01 -2.05
CA ALA A 96 14.13 -4.60 -0.84
C ALA A 96 15.27 -5.53 -1.18
N ALA A 97 16.29 -5.54 -0.32
CA ALA A 97 17.43 -6.47 -0.49
C ALA A 97 17.08 -7.85 0.08
N THR A 98 16.42 -7.90 1.22
CA THR A 98 16.08 -9.15 1.92
C THR A 98 14.76 -8.95 2.64
N ASN A 99 14.15 -10.04 3.07
CA ASN A 99 12.90 -10.07 3.83
C ASN A 99 11.69 -9.56 3.04
N PRO A 100 10.53 -10.07 3.36
CA PRO A 100 9.30 -9.64 2.68
C PRO A 100 8.97 -8.18 2.95
N ILE A 101 8.23 -7.59 2.03
CA ILE A 101 7.65 -6.27 2.19
C ILE A 101 6.19 -6.43 2.59
N ASN A 102 5.79 -5.78 3.68
CA ASN A 102 4.42 -5.81 4.16
C ASN A 102 3.77 -4.47 3.91
N ILE A 103 2.58 -4.46 3.34
CA ILE A 103 1.82 -3.23 3.17
C ILE A 103 0.43 -3.40 3.78
N VAL A 104 -0.10 -2.29 4.29
CA VAL A 104 -1.46 -2.20 4.81
C VAL A 104 -2.08 -0.92 4.29
N VAL A 105 -3.29 -1.01 3.75
CA VAL A 105 -4.05 0.14 3.30
C VAL A 105 -5.35 0.16 4.07
N THR A 106 -5.71 1.33 4.61
CA THR A 106 -6.99 1.48 5.31
C THR A 106 -7.87 2.47 4.56
N TRP A 107 -9.16 2.29 4.68
CA TRP A 107 -10.14 3.17 4.01
C TRP A 107 -11.46 3.18 4.75
N ASP A 108 -12.28 4.18 4.44
CA ASP A 108 -13.68 4.23 4.85
C ASP A 108 -14.54 4.15 3.60
N ASP A 109 -15.56 3.30 3.63
CA ASP A 109 -16.53 3.24 2.55
C ASP A 109 -17.36 4.50 2.57
N MET A 110 -17.53 5.10 1.41
CA MET A 110 -18.33 6.32 1.27
C MET A 110 -19.75 6.01 0.82
N ASP A 111 -20.07 4.73 0.72
CA ASP A 111 -21.37 4.29 0.29
C ASP A 111 -22.36 4.59 1.40
N GLU A 112 -23.43 5.26 1.04
CA GLU A 112 -24.32 5.62 2.01
C GLU A 112 -25.34 4.76 2.24
N ASP A 113 -25.74 4.33 2.48
CA ASP A 113 -26.72 3.61 2.65
C ASP A 113 -27.63 3.79 2.72
#